data_0e8a689af9a06c3724cdd2b14ca93da5
#
_entry.id   0e8a689af9a06c3724cdd2b14ca93da5
#
_cell.length_a   1.000
_cell.length_b   1.000
_cell.length_c   1.000
_cell.angle_alpha   90.00
_cell.angle_beta   90.00
_cell.angle_gamma   90.00
#
_symmetry.space_group_name_H-M   'P 1'
#
loop_
_entity.id
_entity.type
_entity.pdbx_description
1 polymer ?
#
loop_
_entity_poly.entity_id
_entity_poly.type
_entity_poly.pdbx_seq_one_letter_code
_entity_poly.pdbx_strand_id
1 'polypeptide(L)'
;MRRSRTTRTTTSRRLLRGVAITVCMVLASLPVPAQESWLEAAGDTARCGAQGALETEKEAKQAERHVTRATMLAVGGTNLLETYLSPEKYTGTEWRLMQHVTRDYPTRPRWAHQLLHEAHLSATKNRADNASYLTAFYHFEYDWHRRLATLPLAGGTISLKAGPGVDALAGMVYSTRNGNNPAQAHLALAGAASFVADYALPRVEGRWKWIVPSSVRYELQVPLVGLQFSPRFGQSYYEIFTRGNYDHNVVFTTPFNAPSMRQMVTADFRISAHSALRVGYRADIQQSKLHDLKFHEWSHLFVIGFVKSFTLTPRHL
;
A
#
# COMPACT_ATOMS: atom_id res chain seq x y z
N MET A 1 7.55 -57.41 17.58
CA MET A 1 6.15 -56.93 17.53
C MET A 1 5.96 -55.78 18.46
N ARG A 2 5.83 -54.54 17.96
CA ARG A 2 5.02 -53.43 18.46
C ARG A 2 5.28 -52.21 17.57
N ARG A 3 4.27 -51.82 16.80
CA ARG A 3 4.23 -50.59 16.00
C ARG A 3 4.05 -49.41 16.92
N SER A 4 4.87 -48.38 16.81
CA SER A 4 4.55 -47.04 17.31
C SER A 4 4.10 -46.14 16.17
N ARG A 5 2.87 -45.64 16.25
CA ARG A 5 2.22 -44.75 15.30
C ARG A 5 2.75 -43.33 15.47
N THR A 6 3.16 -42.78 14.37
CA THR A 6 3.47 -41.36 14.15
C THR A 6 2.17 -40.55 14.24
N THR A 7 2.05 -39.68 15.24
CA THR A 7 1.06 -38.60 15.31
C THR A 7 1.77 -37.28 15.45
N ARG A 8 2.23 -36.70 14.34
CA ARG A 8 2.72 -35.31 14.29
C ARG A 8 2.47 -34.77 12.89
N THR A 9 1.38 -34.03 12.66
CA THR A 9 1.27 -33.05 11.56
C THR A 9 -0.04 -32.24 11.54
N THR A 10 -0.96 -32.40 12.50
CA THR A 10 -2.28 -31.72 12.44
C THR A 10 -2.34 -30.39 13.22
N THR A 11 -1.44 -30.15 14.17
CA THR A 11 -1.51 -28.97 15.06
C THR A 11 -0.98 -27.70 14.39
N SER A 12 0.04 -27.79 13.53
CA SER A 12 0.66 -26.63 12.88
C SER A 12 -0.24 -25.97 11.84
N ARG A 13 -1.06 -26.74 11.11
CA ARG A 13 -1.99 -26.20 10.10
C ARG A 13 -3.20 -25.48 10.70
N ARG A 14 -3.59 -25.80 11.93
CA ARG A 14 -4.71 -25.12 12.62
C ARG A 14 -4.29 -23.76 13.20
N LEU A 15 -3.07 -23.62 13.69
CA LEU A 15 -2.54 -22.34 14.19
C LEU A 15 -2.34 -21.29 13.08
N LEU A 16 -1.82 -21.68 11.93
CA LEU A 16 -1.66 -20.78 10.78
C LEU A 16 -3.00 -20.30 10.20
N ARG A 17 -4.03 -21.18 10.20
CA ARG A 17 -5.39 -20.76 9.80
C ARG A 17 -6.03 -19.82 10.80
N GLY A 18 -5.79 -19.99 12.09
CA GLY A 18 -6.30 -19.11 13.14
C GLY A 18 -5.74 -17.69 13.04
N VAL A 19 -4.43 -17.54 12.85
CA VAL A 19 -3.76 -16.23 12.75
C VAL A 19 -4.20 -15.48 11.48
N ALA A 20 -4.30 -16.15 10.35
CA ALA A 20 -4.75 -15.54 9.09
C ALA A 20 -6.20 -15.05 9.17
N ILE A 21 -7.11 -15.81 9.80
CA ILE A 21 -8.51 -15.43 9.98
C ILE A 21 -8.65 -14.26 10.96
N THR A 22 -7.85 -14.20 12.03
CA THR A 22 -7.90 -13.11 13.02
C THR A 22 -7.39 -11.79 12.43
N VAL A 23 -6.33 -11.81 11.62
CA VAL A 23 -5.83 -10.62 10.92
C VAL A 23 -6.84 -10.11 9.89
N CYS A 24 -7.51 -11.01 9.15
CA CYS A 24 -8.58 -10.63 8.23
C CYS A 24 -9.81 -10.05 8.94
N MET A 25 -10.20 -10.57 10.12
CA MET A 25 -11.34 -10.06 10.88
C MET A 25 -11.07 -8.70 11.54
N VAL A 26 -9.84 -8.42 11.99
CA VAL A 26 -9.47 -7.12 12.56
C VAL A 26 -9.45 -6.03 11.47
N LEU A 27 -9.07 -6.36 10.24
CA LEU A 27 -9.11 -5.42 9.10
C LEU A 27 -10.52 -5.20 8.53
N ALA A 28 -11.44 -6.14 8.76
CA ALA A 28 -12.85 -6.04 8.30
C ALA A 28 -13.75 -5.29 9.29
N SER A 29 -13.32 -5.08 10.54
CA SER A 29 -14.12 -4.48 11.61
C SER A 29 -13.85 -2.99 11.87
N LEU A 30 -13.07 -2.29 11.02
CA LEU A 30 -12.94 -0.85 11.12
C LEU A 30 -14.25 -0.18 10.68
N PRO A 31 -14.94 0.56 11.55
CA PRO A 31 -16.21 1.18 11.20
C PRO A 31 -15.97 2.24 10.11
N VAL A 32 -16.62 2.03 8.96
CA VAL A 32 -16.88 3.14 8.03
C VAL A 32 -17.85 4.08 8.78
N PRO A 33 -17.53 5.37 8.95
CA PRO A 33 -18.45 6.28 9.63
C PRO A 33 -19.77 6.30 8.87
N ALA A 34 -20.78 5.70 9.48
CA ALA A 34 -22.17 5.82 9.04
C ALA A 34 -22.59 7.27 9.29
N GLN A 35 -22.93 7.95 8.23
CA GLN A 35 -23.51 9.29 8.30
C GLN A 35 -25.00 9.13 8.62
N GLU A 36 -25.38 9.34 9.89
CA GLU A 36 -26.78 9.38 10.33
C GLU A 36 -27.48 10.57 9.68
N SER A 37 -28.54 10.25 8.96
CA SER A 37 -29.49 11.23 8.43
C SER A 37 -30.61 11.46 9.46
N TRP A 38 -30.74 12.67 9.95
CA TRP A 38 -31.91 13.08 10.71
C TRP A 38 -32.96 13.70 9.78
N LEU A 39 -34.13 13.11 9.81
CA LEU A 39 -35.34 13.61 9.22
C LEU A 39 -36.08 14.50 10.24
N GLU A 40 -36.44 15.71 9.87
CA GLU A 40 -37.60 16.36 10.48
C GLU A 40 -38.46 17.11 9.46
N ALA A 41 -39.68 17.07 9.74
CA ALA A 41 -40.89 17.05 8.97
C ALA A 41 -41.45 18.40 8.50
N ALA A 42 -42.10 18.31 7.37
CA ALA A 42 -43.37 18.86 6.95
C ALA A 42 -43.64 20.38 7.06
N GLY A 43 -43.84 20.96 5.91
CA GLY A 43 -44.64 22.18 5.73
C GLY A 43 -44.21 23.08 4.60
N ASP A 44 -44.66 22.81 3.38
CA ASP A 44 -45.08 23.71 2.31
C ASP A 44 -44.94 23.07 0.92
N THR A 45 -46.02 22.50 0.46
CA THR A 45 -46.05 21.54 -0.63
C THR A 45 -46.17 22.11 -2.05
N ALA A 46 -45.94 23.38 -2.31
CA ALA A 46 -46.14 23.91 -3.67
C ALA A 46 -44.95 24.70 -4.27
N ARG A 47 -43.90 25.01 -3.52
CA ARG A 47 -42.66 25.61 -4.06
C ARG A 47 -41.47 24.64 -4.08
N CYS A 48 -41.65 23.46 -3.56
CA CYS A 48 -40.58 22.47 -3.34
C CYS A 48 -40.16 21.68 -4.59
N GLY A 49 -41.00 21.54 -5.62
CA GLY A 49 -40.73 20.66 -6.74
C GLY A 49 -39.58 21.08 -7.64
N ALA A 50 -39.48 22.38 -7.93
CA ALA A 50 -38.41 22.87 -8.82
C ALA A 50 -37.07 23.14 -8.07
N GLN A 51 -37.16 23.57 -6.81
CA GLN A 51 -35.96 23.77 -5.98
C GLN A 51 -35.40 22.43 -5.50
N GLY A 52 -36.23 21.47 -5.12
CA GLY A 52 -35.80 20.13 -4.75
C GLY A 52 -35.15 19.35 -5.90
N ALA A 53 -35.64 19.51 -7.15
CA ALA A 53 -35.00 18.89 -8.31
C ALA A 53 -33.65 19.51 -8.64
N LEU A 54 -33.52 20.82 -8.48
CA LEU A 54 -32.24 21.54 -8.66
C LEU A 54 -31.23 21.22 -7.54
N GLU A 55 -31.70 21.04 -6.31
CA GLU A 55 -30.86 20.61 -5.18
C GLU A 55 -30.43 19.17 -5.32
N THR A 56 -31.34 18.26 -5.71
CA THR A 56 -31.02 16.84 -5.98
C THR A 56 -30.04 16.69 -7.15
N GLU A 57 -30.16 17.51 -8.21
CA GLU A 57 -29.21 17.50 -9.32
C GLU A 57 -27.85 18.09 -8.91
N LYS A 58 -27.82 19.10 -8.05
CA LYS A 58 -26.59 19.63 -7.46
C LYS A 58 -25.94 18.63 -6.51
N GLU A 59 -26.71 17.95 -5.67
CA GLU A 59 -26.24 16.90 -4.77
C GLU A 59 -25.73 15.67 -5.55
N ALA A 60 -26.43 15.27 -6.63
CA ALA A 60 -26.00 14.20 -7.51
C ALA A 60 -24.67 14.55 -8.21
N LYS A 61 -24.53 15.77 -8.73
CA LYS A 61 -23.25 16.27 -9.26
C LYS A 61 -22.19 16.41 -8.17
N GLN A 62 -22.59 16.72 -6.95
CA GLN A 62 -21.68 16.86 -5.79
C GLN A 62 -21.10 15.53 -5.31
N ALA A 63 -21.75 14.43 -5.58
CA ALA A 63 -21.31 13.10 -5.19
C ALA A 63 -20.63 12.31 -6.33
N GLU A 64 -20.56 12.88 -7.54
CA GLU A 64 -19.85 12.28 -8.67
C GLU A 64 -18.36 12.11 -8.35
N ARG A 65 -17.83 10.92 -8.59
CA ARG A 65 -16.43 10.57 -8.31
C ARG A 65 -15.80 9.92 -9.54
N HIS A 66 -14.67 10.45 -9.96
CA HIS A 66 -13.82 9.75 -10.92
C HIS A 66 -12.92 8.78 -10.18
N VAL A 67 -13.06 7.51 -10.47
CA VAL A 67 -12.27 6.45 -9.86
C VAL A 67 -11.40 5.80 -10.93
N THR A 68 -10.11 5.79 -10.68
CA THR A 68 -9.15 5.02 -11.48
C THR A 68 -8.61 3.89 -10.63
N ARG A 69 -8.77 2.65 -11.10
CA ARG A 69 -8.25 1.44 -10.45
C ARG A 69 -7.21 0.80 -11.35
N ALA A 70 -6.01 0.60 -10.83
CA ALA A 70 -4.96 -0.18 -11.47
C ALA A 70 -4.68 -1.45 -10.66
N THR A 71 -4.64 -2.59 -11.36
CA THR A 71 -4.13 -3.85 -10.81
C THR A 71 -2.81 -4.12 -11.51
N MET A 72 -1.75 -4.28 -10.73
CA MET A 72 -0.38 -4.31 -11.24
C MET A 72 0.37 -5.48 -10.64
N LEU A 73 1.27 -6.04 -11.43
CA LEU A 73 2.29 -6.98 -11.01
C LEU A 73 3.64 -6.28 -11.12
N ALA A 74 4.50 -6.45 -10.12
CA ALA A 74 5.85 -5.95 -10.15
C ALA A 74 6.84 -7.08 -9.87
N VAL A 75 8.00 -7.01 -10.51
CA VAL A 75 9.08 -7.98 -10.34
C VAL A 75 10.42 -7.27 -10.44
N GLY A 76 11.37 -7.70 -9.61
CA GLY A 76 12.72 -7.13 -9.67
C GLY A 76 13.65 -7.66 -8.59
N GLY A 77 14.68 -6.89 -8.33
CA GLY A 77 15.70 -7.23 -7.34
C GLY A 77 15.44 -6.59 -5.98
N THR A 78 15.75 -7.32 -4.92
CA THR A 78 15.75 -6.82 -3.56
C THR A 78 17.05 -7.12 -2.84
N ASN A 79 17.46 -6.23 -1.93
CA ASN A 79 18.58 -6.36 -1.03
C ASN A 79 18.07 -6.23 0.41
N LEU A 80 18.29 -7.28 1.20
CA LEU A 80 17.75 -7.44 2.54
C LEU A 80 18.87 -7.61 3.57
N LEU A 81 18.76 -6.90 4.68
CA LEU A 81 19.53 -7.13 5.91
C LEU A 81 18.56 -7.21 7.08
N GLU A 82 18.62 -8.29 7.84
CA GLU A 82 17.85 -8.45 9.09
C GLU A 82 18.77 -9.00 10.19
N THR A 83 19.29 -8.08 11.01
CA THR A 83 20.34 -8.44 11.99
C THR A 83 19.81 -9.24 13.19
N TYR A 84 18.50 -9.34 13.37
CA TYR A 84 17.91 -10.29 14.33
C TYR A 84 18.15 -11.74 13.90
N LEU A 85 18.19 -12.00 12.60
CA LEU A 85 18.37 -13.33 12.03
C LEU A 85 19.83 -13.60 11.66
N SER A 86 20.51 -12.63 11.02
CA SER A 86 21.92 -12.72 10.60
C SER A 86 22.48 -11.32 10.29
N PRO A 87 23.75 -11.06 10.58
CA PRO A 87 24.43 -9.81 10.19
C PRO A 87 24.79 -9.74 8.69
N GLU A 88 24.49 -10.76 7.91
CA GLU A 88 24.81 -10.83 6.48
C GLU A 88 23.72 -10.16 5.63
N LYS A 89 24.11 -9.65 4.46
CA LYS A 89 23.22 -9.14 3.44
C LYS A 89 22.76 -10.28 2.52
N TYR A 90 21.49 -10.24 2.15
CA TYR A 90 20.85 -11.19 1.26
C TYR A 90 20.33 -10.45 0.04
N THR A 91 20.53 -10.99 -1.14
CA THR A 91 20.03 -10.43 -2.40
C THR A 91 19.25 -11.46 -3.17
N GLY A 92 18.23 -11.03 -3.90
CA GLY A 92 17.41 -11.96 -4.66
C GLY A 92 16.29 -11.29 -5.42
N THR A 93 15.28 -12.08 -5.74
CA THR A 93 14.14 -11.67 -6.54
C THR A 93 12.93 -11.40 -5.64
N GLU A 94 12.20 -10.35 -5.97
CA GLU A 94 10.97 -9.95 -5.34
C GLU A 94 9.83 -9.88 -6.36
N TRP A 95 8.64 -10.27 -5.91
CA TRP A 95 7.37 -10.24 -6.64
C TRP A 95 6.36 -9.46 -5.83
N ARG A 96 5.63 -8.52 -6.46
CA ARG A 96 4.55 -7.77 -5.83
C ARG A 96 3.27 -7.86 -6.64
N LEU A 97 2.15 -8.07 -5.93
CA LEU A 97 0.82 -7.80 -6.43
C LEU A 97 0.34 -6.49 -5.82
N MET A 98 -0.09 -5.55 -6.67
CA MET A 98 -0.44 -4.20 -6.25
C MET A 98 -1.83 -3.85 -6.75
N GLN A 99 -2.64 -3.23 -5.90
CA GLN A 99 -3.91 -2.62 -6.27
C GLN A 99 -3.89 -1.14 -5.89
N HIS A 100 -3.90 -0.30 -6.90
CA HIS A 100 -3.85 1.15 -6.75
C HIS A 100 -5.17 1.77 -7.17
N VAL A 101 -5.78 2.55 -6.28
CA VAL A 101 -7.07 3.21 -6.51
C VAL A 101 -6.90 4.70 -6.25
N THR A 102 -7.18 5.51 -7.26
CA THR A 102 -7.24 6.97 -7.10
C THR A 102 -8.67 7.46 -7.25
N ARG A 103 -9.04 8.46 -6.47
CA ARG A 103 -10.37 9.07 -6.47
C ARG A 103 -10.22 10.59 -6.56
N ASP A 104 -10.70 11.15 -7.65
CA ASP A 104 -10.81 12.59 -7.85
C ASP A 104 -12.27 13.00 -7.73
N TYR A 105 -12.52 14.18 -7.15
CA TYR A 105 -13.85 14.71 -6.90
C TYR A 105 -14.08 15.92 -7.81
N PRO A 106 -14.94 15.83 -8.85
CA PRO A 106 -15.20 16.94 -9.77
C PRO A 106 -15.69 18.19 -9.07
N THR A 107 -16.47 18.04 -7.99
CA THR A 107 -17.02 19.14 -7.20
C THR A 107 -16.03 19.73 -6.20
N ARG A 108 -15.00 19.00 -5.86
CA ARG A 108 -13.88 19.43 -5.01
C ARG A 108 -12.57 19.21 -5.74
N PRO A 109 -12.32 19.90 -6.89
CA PRO A 109 -11.20 19.58 -7.79
C PRO A 109 -9.82 19.78 -7.17
N ARG A 110 -9.77 20.36 -5.97
CA ARG A 110 -8.53 20.52 -5.20
C ARG A 110 -8.19 19.30 -4.35
N TRP A 111 -9.09 18.31 -4.19
CA TRP A 111 -8.88 17.17 -3.34
C TRP A 111 -8.89 15.87 -4.14
N ALA A 112 -8.01 14.97 -3.78
CA ALA A 112 -7.92 13.61 -4.31
C ALA A 112 -7.55 12.66 -3.17
N HIS A 113 -7.94 11.40 -3.32
CA HIS A 113 -7.53 10.34 -2.40
C HIS A 113 -6.85 9.24 -3.20
N GLN A 114 -5.87 8.64 -2.58
CA GLN A 114 -5.15 7.50 -3.12
C GLN A 114 -5.14 6.37 -2.11
N LEU A 115 -5.29 5.16 -2.59
CA LEU A 115 -5.25 3.94 -1.82
C LEU A 115 -4.37 2.95 -2.57
N LEU A 116 -3.36 2.42 -1.92
CA LEU A 116 -2.49 1.38 -2.45
C LEU A 116 -2.46 0.19 -1.51
N HIS A 117 -2.73 -0.98 -2.04
CA HIS A 117 -2.55 -2.28 -1.39
C HIS A 117 -1.44 -3.03 -2.11
N GLU A 118 -0.51 -3.55 -1.37
CA GLU A 118 0.58 -4.36 -1.91
C GLU A 118 0.75 -5.63 -1.08
N ALA A 119 0.90 -6.74 -1.77
CA ALA A 119 1.40 -7.97 -1.19
C ALA A 119 2.70 -8.33 -1.90
N HIS A 120 3.78 -8.49 -1.16
CA HIS A 120 5.05 -8.87 -1.76
C HIS A 120 5.67 -10.10 -1.11
N LEU A 121 6.35 -10.87 -1.95
CA LEU A 121 7.10 -12.05 -1.60
C LEU A 121 8.50 -11.93 -2.18
N SER A 122 9.53 -12.25 -1.41
CA SER A 122 10.88 -12.35 -1.96
C SER A 122 11.59 -13.62 -1.53
N ALA A 123 12.52 -14.06 -2.38
CA ALA A 123 13.45 -15.13 -2.09
C ALA A 123 14.87 -14.58 -2.31
N THR A 124 15.65 -14.54 -1.24
CA THR A 124 16.98 -13.96 -1.24
C THR A 124 18.01 -14.93 -0.68
N LYS A 125 19.26 -14.77 -1.11
CA LYS A 125 20.38 -15.60 -0.68
C LYS A 125 21.54 -14.72 -0.22
N ASN A 126 22.34 -15.22 0.72
CA ASN A 126 23.57 -14.58 1.11
C ASN A 126 24.67 -14.76 0.03
N ARG A 127 25.76 -14.04 0.16
CA ARG A 127 26.87 -14.06 -0.82
C ARG A 127 27.51 -15.45 -0.98
N ALA A 128 27.51 -16.25 0.08
CA ALA A 128 28.08 -17.60 0.07
C ALA A 128 27.13 -18.67 -0.51
N ASP A 129 25.90 -18.29 -0.86
CA ASP A 129 24.82 -19.17 -1.36
C ASP A 129 24.50 -20.37 -0.45
N ASN A 130 24.79 -20.24 0.85
CA ASN A 130 24.58 -21.30 1.84
C ASN A 130 23.44 -21.02 2.83
N ALA A 131 22.80 -19.85 2.73
CA ALA A 131 21.63 -19.47 3.52
C ALA A 131 20.69 -18.61 2.68
N SER A 132 19.37 -18.80 2.90
CA SER A 132 18.35 -18.05 2.18
C SER A 132 17.30 -17.48 3.14
N TYR A 133 16.73 -16.33 2.75
CA TYR A 133 15.58 -15.73 3.37
C TYR A 133 14.39 -15.76 2.44
N LEU A 134 13.22 -16.01 3.02
CA LEU A 134 11.92 -15.82 2.38
C LEU A 134 11.23 -14.67 3.11
N THR A 135 10.72 -13.69 2.37
CA THR A 135 9.92 -12.62 2.95
C THR A 135 8.49 -12.69 2.46
N ALA A 136 7.58 -12.30 3.33
CA ALA A 136 6.18 -12.11 2.98
C ALA A 136 5.68 -10.87 3.72
N PHE A 137 5.29 -9.83 2.97
CA PHE A 137 4.78 -8.60 3.54
C PHE A 137 3.49 -8.19 2.86
N TYR A 138 2.64 -7.52 3.63
CA TYR A 138 1.51 -6.76 3.17
C TYR A 138 1.71 -5.29 3.56
N HIS A 139 1.54 -4.42 2.59
CA HIS A 139 1.71 -2.99 2.75
C HIS A 139 0.44 -2.27 2.31
N PHE A 140 0.03 -1.28 3.08
CA PHE A 140 -1.16 -0.47 2.88
C PHE A 140 -0.79 1.00 2.97
N GLU A 141 -1.14 1.78 1.95
CA GLU A 141 -1.00 3.23 1.92
C GLU A 141 -2.36 3.88 1.67
N TYR A 142 -2.67 4.93 2.42
CA TYR A 142 -3.85 5.76 2.17
C TYR A 142 -3.47 7.23 2.30
N ASP A 143 -3.58 7.97 1.20
CA ASP A 143 -3.14 9.35 1.10
C ASP A 143 -4.29 10.31 0.79
N TRP A 144 -4.28 11.47 1.42
CA TRP A 144 -5.14 12.63 1.15
C TRP A 144 -4.32 13.70 0.45
N HIS A 145 -4.59 13.92 -0.82
CA HIS A 145 -3.87 14.89 -1.60
C HIS A 145 -4.66 16.18 -1.80
N ARG A 146 -4.00 17.30 -1.63
CA ARG A 146 -4.45 18.60 -2.11
C ARG A 146 -3.70 18.94 -3.40
N ARG A 147 -4.42 19.33 -4.45
CA ARG A 147 -3.83 19.84 -5.69
C ARG A 147 -3.23 21.23 -5.40
N LEU A 148 -1.93 21.34 -5.57
CA LEU A 148 -1.16 22.56 -5.31
C LEU A 148 -1.09 23.43 -6.54
N ALA A 149 -0.84 22.83 -7.72
CA ALA A 149 -0.72 23.54 -8.97
C ALA A 149 -1.20 22.68 -10.15
N THR A 150 -1.62 23.34 -11.21
CA THR A 150 -1.86 22.75 -12.53
C THR A 150 -1.26 23.70 -13.56
N LEU A 151 -0.25 23.25 -14.29
CA LEU A 151 0.55 24.06 -15.17
C LEU A 151 0.55 23.47 -16.57
N PRO A 152 0.42 24.28 -17.65
CA PRO A 152 0.66 23.80 -18.99
C PRO A 152 2.14 23.51 -19.18
N LEU A 153 2.46 22.39 -19.81
CA LEU A 153 3.85 21.98 -20.08
C LEU A 153 3.90 21.21 -21.41
N ALA A 154 4.70 21.68 -22.35
CA ALA A 154 4.96 21.00 -23.64
C ALA A 154 3.70 20.48 -24.36
N GLY A 155 2.63 21.30 -24.40
CA GLY A 155 1.34 20.96 -24.99
C GLY A 155 0.46 20.02 -24.18
N GLY A 156 0.93 19.53 -23.04
CA GLY A 156 0.19 18.77 -22.05
C GLY A 156 -0.07 19.59 -20.78
N THR A 157 -0.45 18.89 -19.71
CA THR A 157 -0.76 19.52 -18.41
C THR A 157 -0.15 18.72 -17.28
N ILE A 158 0.66 19.35 -16.43
CA ILE A 158 1.16 18.76 -15.21
C ILE A 158 0.33 19.22 -14.00
N SER A 159 -0.11 18.28 -13.18
CA SER A 159 -0.83 18.51 -11.94
C SER A 159 0.02 18.03 -10.76
N LEU A 160 0.34 18.93 -9.85
CA LEU A 160 1.11 18.66 -8.64
C LEU A 160 0.17 18.55 -7.45
N LYS A 161 0.28 17.46 -6.71
CA LYS A 161 -0.55 17.19 -5.53
C LYS A 161 0.37 16.79 -4.38
N ALA A 162 0.04 17.18 -3.15
CA ALA A 162 0.73 16.71 -1.95
C ALA A 162 -0.23 16.65 -0.77
N GLY A 163 0.14 15.90 0.25
CA GLY A 163 -0.65 15.80 1.45
C GLY A 163 -0.18 14.75 2.43
N PRO A 164 -0.89 14.61 3.55
CA PRO A 164 -0.62 13.56 4.52
C PRO A 164 -1.14 12.21 4.05
N GLY A 165 -0.53 11.15 4.57
CA GLY A 165 -0.96 9.78 4.39
C GLY A 165 -0.77 8.92 5.63
N VAL A 166 -1.33 7.73 5.56
CA VAL A 166 -1.12 6.65 6.52
C VAL A 166 -0.43 5.51 5.79
N ASP A 167 0.58 4.97 6.44
CA ASP A 167 1.41 3.88 5.97
C ASP A 167 1.35 2.75 6.99
N ALA A 168 0.99 1.55 6.58
CA ALA A 168 0.92 0.38 7.44
C ALA A 168 1.60 -0.82 6.77
N LEU A 169 2.50 -1.45 7.48
CA LEU A 169 3.23 -2.63 7.04
C LEU A 169 3.05 -3.77 8.02
N ALA A 170 2.80 -4.97 7.51
CA ALA A 170 2.76 -6.20 8.28
C ALA A 170 3.39 -7.34 7.50
N GLY A 171 4.28 -8.10 8.12
CA GLY A 171 4.91 -9.24 7.46
C GLY A 171 6.00 -9.89 8.26
N MET A 172 6.80 -10.68 7.58
CA MET A 172 7.89 -11.42 8.21
C MET A 172 9.04 -11.71 7.26
N VAL A 173 10.21 -11.84 7.83
CA VAL A 173 11.41 -12.43 7.24
C VAL A 173 11.62 -13.80 7.85
N TYR A 174 11.76 -14.82 7.04
CA TYR A 174 12.00 -16.19 7.47
C TYR A 174 13.37 -16.69 6.99
N SER A 175 14.19 -17.17 7.93
CA SER A 175 15.48 -17.80 7.63
C SER A 175 15.29 -19.31 7.45
N THR A 176 15.71 -19.84 6.32
CA THR A 176 15.61 -21.29 6.06
C THR A 176 16.66 -22.10 6.83
N ARG A 177 17.66 -21.44 7.42
CA ARG A 177 18.78 -22.08 8.11
C ARG A 177 18.67 -22.07 9.63
N ASN A 178 18.02 -21.03 10.19
CA ASN A 178 17.92 -20.89 11.64
C ASN A 178 16.96 -21.91 12.24
N GLY A 179 17.44 -22.78 13.13
CA GLY A 179 16.61 -23.74 13.86
C GLY A 179 15.88 -23.11 15.05
N ASN A 180 16.48 -22.10 15.68
CA ASN A 180 15.90 -21.36 16.80
C ASN A 180 15.60 -19.93 16.36
N ASN A 181 14.38 -19.43 16.61
CA ASN A 181 13.88 -18.13 16.13
C ASN A 181 14.11 -17.92 14.61
N PRO A 182 13.52 -18.77 13.75
CA PRO A 182 13.78 -18.70 12.32
C PRO A 182 13.08 -17.52 11.63
N ALA A 183 12.21 -16.79 12.31
CA ALA A 183 11.40 -15.72 11.73
C ALA A 183 11.49 -14.43 12.54
N GLN A 184 11.51 -13.31 11.82
CA GLN A 184 11.35 -11.97 12.38
C GLN A 184 10.07 -11.35 11.83
N ALA A 185 9.16 -10.93 12.72
CA ALA A 185 7.95 -10.21 12.34
C ALA A 185 8.23 -8.70 12.24
N HIS A 186 7.65 -8.07 11.25
CA HIS A 186 7.67 -6.64 11.04
C HIS A 186 6.25 -6.11 11.05
N LEU A 187 5.96 -5.21 11.98
CA LEU A 187 4.70 -4.48 12.07
C LEU A 187 5.04 -3.01 12.22
N ALA A 188 4.51 -2.18 11.36
CA ALA A 188 4.71 -0.74 11.41
C ALA A 188 3.43 -0.01 11.04
N LEU A 189 3.20 1.14 11.71
CA LEU A 189 2.13 2.07 11.40
C LEU A 189 2.70 3.48 11.49
N ALA A 190 2.59 4.27 10.42
CA ALA A 190 3.15 5.61 10.38
C ALA A 190 2.23 6.62 9.69
N GLY A 191 2.33 7.86 10.13
CA GLY A 191 1.91 9.03 9.37
C GLY A 191 3.00 9.38 8.36
N ALA A 192 2.61 9.62 7.11
CA ALA A 192 3.50 9.87 6.00
C ALA A 192 3.21 11.21 5.31
N ALA A 193 4.20 11.74 4.60
CA ALA A 193 4.00 12.77 3.59
C ALA A 193 3.99 12.13 2.21
N SER A 194 3.03 12.51 1.39
CA SER A 194 2.87 11.99 0.03
C SER A 194 2.87 13.13 -0.98
N PHE A 195 3.53 12.89 -2.13
CA PHE A 195 3.61 13.81 -3.26
C PHE A 195 3.29 13.07 -4.55
N VAL A 196 2.52 13.70 -5.43
CA VAL A 196 2.15 13.16 -6.74
C VAL A 196 2.30 14.24 -7.82
N ALA A 197 2.97 13.88 -8.90
CA ALA A 197 3.01 14.67 -10.13
C ALA A 197 2.39 13.86 -11.28
N ASP A 198 1.25 14.32 -11.77
CA ASP A 198 0.55 13.73 -12.90
C ASP A 198 0.75 14.59 -14.14
N TYR A 199 1.39 14.05 -15.17
CA TYR A 199 1.52 14.71 -16.45
C TYR A 199 0.59 14.06 -17.47
N ALA A 200 -0.45 14.78 -17.90
CA ALA A 200 -1.31 14.39 -19.00
C ALA A 200 -0.68 14.87 -20.30
N LEU A 201 -0.28 13.93 -21.15
CA LEU A 201 0.34 14.22 -22.44
C LEU A 201 -0.68 14.73 -23.47
N PRO A 202 -0.24 15.51 -24.47
CA PRO A 202 -1.08 15.87 -25.61
C PRO A 202 -1.63 14.63 -26.31
N ARG A 203 -2.88 14.72 -26.77
CA ARG A 203 -3.51 13.61 -27.48
C ARG A 203 -2.85 13.43 -28.85
N VAL A 204 -2.25 12.27 -29.06
CA VAL A 204 -1.68 11.87 -30.34
C VAL A 204 -2.72 11.07 -31.14
N GLU A 205 -2.99 11.45 -32.36
CA GLU A 205 -3.89 10.75 -33.29
C GLU A 205 -3.10 9.89 -34.29
N GLY A 206 -3.79 8.96 -34.98
CA GLY A 206 -3.19 8.08 -35.97
C GLY A 206 -2.56 6.81 -35.41
N ARG A 207 -1.62 6.21 -36.17
CA ARG A 207 -1.00 4.92 -35.83
C ARG A 207 -0.14 4.95 -34.56
N TRP A 208 0.35 6.11 -34.16
CA TRP A 208 1.22 6.31 -33.00
C TRP A 208 0.49 6.37 -31.64
N LYS A 209 -0.86 6.44 -31.66
CA LYS A 209 -1.71 6.55 -30.47
C LYS A 209 -1.50 5.42 -29.42
N TRP A 210 -0.96 4.27 -29.87
CA TRP A 210 -0.73 3.11 -29.01
C TRP A 210 0.67 3.08 -28.38
N ILE A 211 1.62 3.82 -28.96
CA ILE A 211 3.03 3.82 -28.53
C ILE A 211 3.33 5.00 -27.62
N VAL A 212 2.59 6.11 -27.79
CA VAL A 212 2.78 7.30 -26.95
C VAL A 212 1.90 7.15 -25.70
N PRO A 213 2.47 7.29 -24.50
CA PRO A 213 1.68 7.25 -23.27
C PRO A 213 0.67 8.40 -23.23
N SER A 214 -0.49 8.16 -22.66
CA SER A 214 -1.52 9.19 -22.43
C SER A 214 -1.23 10.02 -21.19
N SER A 215 -0.54 9.45 -20.22
CA SER A 215 -0.12 10.12 -18.99
C SER A 215 1.13 9.48 -18.41
N VAL A 216 1.92 10.29 -17.70
CA VAL A 216 3.03 9.84 -16.86
C VAL A 216 2.76 10.33 -15.46
N ARG A 217 2.94 9.46 -14.48
CA ARG A 217 2.71 9.76 -13.08
C ARG A 217 3.93 9.41 -12.26
N TYR A 218 4.36 10.32 -11.41
CA TYR A 218 5.37 10.14 -10.38
C TYR A 218 4.71 10.23 -9.01
N GLU A 219 5.03 9.30 -8.14
CA GLU A 219 4.57 9.24 -6.75
C GLU A 219 5.75 9.10 -5.81
N LEU A 220 5.69 9.80 -4.71
CA LEU A 220 6.66 9.74 -3.63
C LEU A 220 5.91 9.72 -2.29
N GLN A 221 6.23 8.74 -1.44
CA GLN A 221 5.75 8.69 -0.06
C GLN A 221 6.94 8.53 0.89
N VAL A 222 6.91 9.31 1.98
CA VAL A 222 7.93 9.30 3.03
C VAL A 222 7.24 9.19 4.38
N PRO A 223 7.36 8.06 5.10
CA PRO A 223 6.94 7.94 6.49
C PRO A 223 7.70 8.94 7.37
N LEU A 224 6.98 9.71 8.21
CA LEU A 224 7.55 10.77 9.03
C LEU A 224 7.54 10.44 10.51
N VAL A 225 6.45 9.86 10.99
CA VAL A 225 6.26 9.57 12.41
C VAL A 225 5.40 8.32 12.56
N GLY A 226 5.84 7.39 13.40
CA GLY A 226 5.11 6.13 13.53
C GLY A 226 5.53 5.28 14.70
N LEU A 227 5.03 4.07 14.70
CA LEU A 227 5.32 3.01 15.65
C LEU A 227 5.74 1.77 14.87
N GLN A 228 6.78 1.11 15.32
CA GLN A 228 7.25 -0.16 14.76
C GLN A 228 7.50 -1.18 15.85
N PHE A 229 7.07 -2.41 15.62
CA PHE A 229 7.42 -3.53 16.48
C PHE A 229 8.88 -3.95 16.21
N SER A 230 9.65 -4.06 17.29
CA SER A 230 11.04 -4.53 17.26
C SER A 230 11.35 -5.28 18.55
N PRO A 231 11.75 -6.55 18.50
CA PRO A 231 12.33 -7.22 19.66
C PRO A 231 13.66 -6.56 20.03
N ARG A 232 14.20 -6.91 21.21
CA ARG A 232 15.58 -6.60 21.53
C ARG A 232 16.53 -7.66 20.98
N PHE A 233 17.79 -7.31 20.84
CA PHE A 233 18.80 -8.27 20.44
C PHE A 233 18.85 -9.44 21.45
N GLY A 234 18.72 -10.67 20.96
CA GLY A 234 18.70 -11.89 21.77
C GLY A 234 17.35 -12.21 22.43
N GLN A 235 16.36 -11.32 22.38
CA GLN A 235 15.01 -11.58 22.91
C GLN A 235 14.26 -12.53 21.98
N SER A 236 13.71 -13.62 22.51
CA SER A 236 12.94 -14.58 21.74
C SER A 236 11.44 -14.24 21.71
N TYR A 237 10.75 -14.68 20.65
CA TYR A 237 9.29 -14.56 20.57
C TYR A 237 8.57 -15.31 21.70
N TYR A 238 9.16 -16.41 22.20
CA TYR A 238 8.66 -17.12 23.38
C TYR A 238 8.66 -16.24 24.62
N GLU A 239 9.72 -15.47 24.85
CA GLU A 239 9.79 -14.54 25.97
C GLU A 239 8.76 -13.43 25.86
N ILE A 240 8.57 -12.88 24.66
CA ILE A 240 7.60 -11.82 24.41
C ILE A 240 6.17 -12.34 24.62
N PHE A 241 5.78 -13.38 23.91
CA PHE A 241 4.36 -13.78 23.82
C PHE A 241 3.92 -14.83 24.83
N THR A 242 4.83 -15.61 25.39
CA THR A 242 4.49 -16.65 26.37
C THR A 242 4.81 -16.23 27.81
N ARG A 243 5.91 -15.51 28.01
CA ARG A 243 6.29 -15.00 29.34
C ARG A 243 5.85 -13.57 29.62
N GLY A 244 5.28 -12.88 28.62
CA GLY A 244 4.81 -11.50 28.78
C GLY A 244 5.93 -10.48 28.97
N ASN A 245 7.13 -10.77 28.54
CA ASN A 245 8.27 -9.86 28.62
C ASN A 245 8.22 -8.83 27.47
N TYR A 246 7.33 -7.84 27.64
CA TYR A 246 7.11 -6.77 26.65
C TYR A 246 8.07 -5.60 26.84
N ASP A 247 9.36 -5.84 26.81
CA ASP A 247 10.38 -4.84 27.08
C ASP A 247 10.48 -3.77 25.98
N HIS A 248 9.52 -2.84 25.96
CA HIS A 248 9.44 -1.70 25.03
C HIS A 248 9.48 -2.13 23.54
N ASN A 249 8.90 -3.28 23.19
CA ASN A 249 8.93 -3.83 21.84
C ASN A 249 8.19 -2.98 20.78
N VAL A 250 7.37 -2.02 21.19
CA VAL A 250 6.79 -1.01 20.30
C VAL A 250 7.61 0.27 20.41
N VAL A 251 8.28 0.62 19.33
CA VAL A 251 9.24 1.73 19.30
C VAL A 251 8.70 2.86 18.43
N PHE A 252 8.83 4.08 18.93
CA PHE A 252 8.51 5.28 18.16
C PHE A 252 9.54 5.48 17.05
N THR A 253 9.03 5.72 15.82
CA THR A 253 9.87 5.85 14.63
C THR A 253 9.75 7.24 13.99
N THR A 254 10.88 7.69 13.47
CA THR A 254 11.05 8.93 12.73
C THR A 254 12.04 8.68 11.57
N PRO A 255 12.23 9.59 10.61
CA PRO A 255 13.25 9.44 9.57
C PRO A 255 14.69 9.34 10.09
N PHE A 256 14.94 9.64 11.37
CA PHE A 256 16.28 9.52 11.97
C PHE A 256 16.63 8.10 12.42
N ASN A 257 15.63 7.30 12.82
CA ASN A 257 15.82 5.91 13.25
C ASN A 257 15.18 4.88 12.33
N ALA A 258 14.28 5.30 11.44
CA ALA A 258 13.62 4.46 10.44
C ALA A 258 13.46 5.21 9.09
N PRO A 259 14.58 5.61 8.44
CA PRO A 259 14.52 6.33 7.17
C PRO A 259 13.96 5.42 6.08
N SER A 260 12.77 5.76 5.60
CA SER A 260 12.08 5.00 4.56
C SER A 260 11.53 5.94 3.49
N MET A 261 11.52 5.48 2.25
CA MET A 261 11.03 6.23 1.10
C MET A 261 10.51 5.27 0.06
N ARG A 262 9.34 5.55 -0.48
CA ARG A 262 8.73 4.78 -1.58
C ARG A 262 8.48 5.70 -2.74
N GLN A 263 8.88 5.28 -3.93
CA GLN A 263 8.67 6.05 -5.14
C GLN A 263 8.25 5.16 -6.29
N MET A 264 7.36 5.68 -7.13
CA MET A 264 6.87 4.98 -8.31
C MET A 264 6.73 5.94 -9.48
N VAL A 265 7.25 5.54 -10.63
CA VAL A 265 7.02 6.20 -11.92
C VAL A 265 6.22 5.27 -12.79
N THR A 266 5.11 5.74 -13.35
CA THR A 266 4.26 4.95 -14.25
C THR A 266 3.88 5.74 -15.48
N ALA A 267 3.73 5.04 -16.61
CA ALA A 267 3.21 5.55 -17.87
C ALA A 267 1.99 4.72 -18.29
N ASP A 268 0.89 5.39 -18.62
CA ASP A 268 -0.36 4.77 -19.00
C ASP A 268 -0.54 4.84 -20.54
N PHE A 269 -0.64 3.69 -21.18
CA PHE A 269 -0.88 3.54 -22.61
C PHE A 269 -2.35 3.23 -22.85
N ARG A 270 -3.07 4.14 -23.48
CA ARG A 270 -4.52 4.03 -23.66
C ARG A 270 -4.90 2.90 -24.62
N ILE A 271 -5.70 1.94 -24.13
CA ILE A 271 -6.27 0.85 -24.92
C ILE A 271 -7.67 1.23 -25.41
N SER A 272 -8.50 1.79 -24.52
CA SER A 272 -9.86 2.23 -24.81
C SER A 272 -10.18 3.55 -24.11
N ALA A 273 -11.44 4.02 -24.22
CA ALA A 273 -11.88 5.23 -23.52
C ALA A 273 -11.73 5.12 -21.99
N HIS A 274 -11.86 3.91 -21.44
CA HIS A 274 -11.87 3.66 -20.00
C HIS A 274 -10.80 2.69 -19.52
N SER A 275 -9.86 2.28 -20.40
CA SER A 275 -8.83 1.28 -20.08
C SER A 275 -7.48 1.66 -20.64
N ALA A 276 -6.43 1.39 -19.85
CA ALA A 276 -5.04 1.58 -20.26
C ALA A 276 -4.15 0.44 -19.75
N LEU A 277 -3.05 0.21 -20.45
CA LEU A 277 -1.92 -0.57 -19.98
C LEU A 277 -1.01 0.38 -19.21
N ARG A 278 -0.62 0.00 -18.00
CA ARG A 278 0.33 0.73 -17.16
C ARG A 278 1.67 0.01 -17.15
N VAL A 279 2.72 0.73 -17.42
CA VAL A 279 4.10 0.24 -17.30
C VAL A 279 4.86 1.21 -16.41
N GLY A 280 5.76 0.72 -15.57
CA GLY A 280 6.47 1.61 -14.67
C GLY A 280 7.63 0.96 -13.94
N TYR A 281 8.15 1.73 -13.02
CA TYR A 281 9.23 1.36 -12.13
C TYR A 281 8.89 1.80 -10.71
N ARG A 282 9.12 0.91 -9.75
CA ARG A 282 8.99 1.18 -8.32
C ARG A 282 10.32 0.97 -7.62
N ALA A 283 10.69 1.91 -6.77
CA ALA A 283 11.83 1.78 -5.88
C ALA A 283 11.38 2.05 -4.45
N ASP A 284 11.63 1.08 -3.57
CA ASP A 284 11.35 1.17 -2.15
C ASP A 284 12.65 1.06 -1.38
N ILE A 285 12.86 2.01 -0.49
CA ILE A 285 13.93 2.01 0.50
C ILE A 285 13.24 1.96 1.85
N GLN A 286 13.35 0.85 2.54
CA GLN A 286 12.85 0.68 3.90
C GLN A 286 14.02 0.33 4.81
N GLN A 287 14.18 1.10 5.89
CA GLN A 287 15.28 0.92 6.83
C GLN A 287 14.81 1.22 8.24
N SER A 288 15.40 0.54 9.21
CA SER A 288 15.30 0.92 10.61
C SER A 288 16.52 0.48 11.40
N LYS A 289 16.81 1.24 12.46
CA LYS A 289 17.79 0.87 13.49
C LYS A 289 17.12 1.06 14.85
N LEU A 290 16.62 -0.03 15.43
CA LEU A 290 15.85 -0.05 16.66
C LEU A 290 16.41 -1.13 17.58
N HIS A 291 16.60 -0.84 18.88
CA HIS A 291 17.14 -1.76 19.89
C HIS A 291 18.45 -2.47 19.46
N ASP A 292 19.33 -1.73 18.78
CA ASP A 292 20.59 -2.24 18.17
C ASP A 292 20.41 -3.23 17.02
N LEU A 293 19.15 -3.52 16.64
CA LEU A 293 18.83 -4.28 15.44
C LEU A 293 18.75 -3.36 14.23
N LYS A 294 19.34 -3.80 13.13
CA LYS A 294 19.28 -3.12 11.84
C LYS A 294 18.45 -3.95 10.88
N PHE A 295 17.52 -3.29 10.26
CA PHE A 295 16.74 -3.80 9.15
C PHE A 295 16.92 -2.89 7.94
N HIS A 296 17.11 -3.44 6.77
CA HIS A 296 16.81 -2.75 5.51
C HIS A 296 16.29 -3.72 4.47
N GLU A 297 15.39 -3.22 3.65
CA GLU A 297 14.93 -3.82 2.41
C GLU A 297 14.93 -2.74 1.33
N TRP A 298 15.74 -2.95 0.28
CA TRP A 298 15.85 -2.05 -0.85
C TRP A 298 15.45 -2.79 -2.10
N SER A 299 14.34 -2.36 -2.68
CA SER A 299 13.72 -3.04 -3.81
C SER A 299 13.67 -2.14 -5.03
N HIS A 300 13.97 -2.72 -6.18
CA HIS A 300 13.93 -2.09 -7.49
C HIS A 300 13.12 -2.98 -8.43
N LEU A 301 11.93 -2.51 -8.82
CA LEU A 301 10.92 -3.35 -9.47
C LEU A 301 10.45 -2.73 -10.78
N PHE A 302 10.36 -3.54 -11.81
CA PHE A 302 9.58 -3.25 -13.00
C PHE A 302 8.11 -3.54 -12.73
N VAL A 303 7.22 -2.62 -13.16
CA VAL A 303 5.79 -2.69 -12.92
C VAL A 303 5.06 -2.79 -14.23
N ILE A 304 4.09 -3.71 -14.32
CA ILE A 304 3.15 -3.81 -15.42
C ILE A 304 1.74 -4.03 -14.87
N GLY A 305 0.73 -3.40 -15.48
CA GLY A 305 -0.63 -3.54 -14.96
C GLY A 305 -1.68 -3.03 -15.91
N PHE A 306 -2.92 -3.26 -15.53
CA PHE A 306 -4.11 -2.84 -16.24
C PHE A 306 -4.88 -1.81 -15.44
N VAL A 307 -5.22 -0.70 -16.10
CA VAL A 307 -5.94 0.44 -15.51
C VAL A 307 -7.36 0.49 -16.04
N LYS A 308 -8.33 0.67 -15.16
CA LYS A 308 -9.72 1.00 -15.48
C LYS A 308 -10.11 2.32 -14.84
N SER A 309 -10.75 3.18 -15.62
CA SER A 309 -11.31 4.45 -15.14
C SER A 309 -12.83 4.43 -15.31
N PHE A 310 -13.56 4.86 -14.29
CA PHE A 310 -15.01 4.94 -14.30
C PHE A 310 -15.52 6.07 -13.42
N THR A 311 -16.70 6.57 -13.73
CA THR A 311 -17.38 7.58 -12.95
C THR A 311 -18.45 6.88 -12.09
N LEU A 312 -18.41 7.10 -10.78
CA LEU A 312 -19.43 6.65 -9.84
C LEU A 312 -20.39 7.81 -9.60
N THR A 313 -21.65 7.60 -9.96
CA THR A 313 -22.76 8.47 -9.57
C THR A 313 -23.51 7.78 -8.44
N PRO A 314 -23.83 8.45 -7.32
CA PRO A 314 -24.64 7.85 -6.25
C PRO A 314 -25.99 7.42 -6.84
N ARG A 315 -26.38 6.19 -6.57
CA ARG A 315 -27.78 5.80 -6.79
C ARG A 315 -28.60 6.42 -5.66
N HIS A 316 -29.61 7.18 -6.00
CA HIS A 316 -30.67 7.50 -5.06
C HIS A 316 -31.37 6.18 -4.70
N LEU A 317 -31.28 5.77 -3.44
CA LEU A 317 -32.10 4.71 -2.85
C LEU A 317 -33.40 5.33 -2.41
#